data_3474afb777aca63b4c1690afa066720d
#
_entry.id   3474afb777aca63b4c1690afa066720d
#
_cell.length_a   1.000
_cell.length_b   1.000
_cell.length_c   1.000
_cell.angle_alpha   90.00
_cell.angle_beta   90.00
_cell.angle_gamma   90.00
#
_symmetry.space_group_name_H-M   'P 1'
#
loop_
_entity.id
_entity.type
_entity.pdbx_description
1 polymer ?
#
loop_
_entity_poly.entity_id
_entity_poly.type
_entity_poly.pdbx_seq_one_letter_code
_entity_poly.pdbx_strand_id
1 'polypeptide(L)'
;MGFKQTDKHRFGKGSYHQIGLVRGQFGNVPMDGWVKFVADVGFDGWEEASWELDLAKCDTDAGAEAYAKERCALAQKHGLEIFTIATHLQGQALGDEPSAKTLQFTGGEAVEMYKAWRAKGNNPPRTNPYFVPDDVGKQIVKQNEQDLMRSVRLAHFLGKLQNRKIALPGFVGSPAHCWSHFFLFPPLPSSIGGHAIADARQVSLELLVERFAPVWDACKKYGVTYDLECHPSERAMGDLESASDYINHMCKAGYEGVVGFNFDGSHMEWQGVSAVQFIREFGKFIHCAHIKGVQVSREHTRAGLLGGHRPMGHPLNGWNFVTAGTARDANSCEEIFIELNRVGYDGAVSIEWEDNDAEQHAGAKAALANCRRADLPPSGMRHDEMLKA
;
A
#
# COMPACT_ATOMS: atom_id res chain seq x y z
N MET A 1 20.82 -4.71 -22.37
CA MET A 1 19.63 -5.52 -22.67
C MET A 1 18.63 -4.60 -23.33
N GLY A 2 18.18 -4.87 -24.58
CA GLY A 2 17.14 -4.10 -25.23
C GLY A 2 15.81 -4.39 -24.55
N PHE A 3 15.11 -3.34 -24.12
CA PHE A 3 13.75 -3.48 -23.60
C PHE A 3 12.86 -4.05 -24.71
N LYS A 4 12.32 -5.24 -24.53
CA LYS A 4 11.25 -5.74 -25.37
C LYS A 4 9.98 -5.06 -24.90
N GLN A 5 9.41 -4.21 -25.76
CA GLN A 5 8.03 -3.78 -25.60
C GLN A 5 7.17 -5.05 -25.54
N THR A 6 6.56 -5.30 -24.39
CA THR A 6 5.65 -6.45 -24.27
C THR A 6 4.34 -6.09 -24.96
N ASP A 7 3.73 -7.01 -25.70
CA ASP A 7 2.42 -6.83 -26.36
C ASP A 7 1.27 -6.53 -25.36
N LYS A 8 1.59 -6.45 -24.07
CA LYS A 8 0.67 -6.21 -22.96
C LYS A 8 0.78 -4.81 -22.34
N HIS A 9 1.77 -4.01 -22.75
CA HIS A 9 1.94 -2.67 -22.17
C HIS A 9 0.77 -1.76 -22.53
N ARG A 10 0.14 -1.17 -21.52
CA ARG A 10 -0.96 -0.22 -21.68
C ARG A 10 -0.46 1.18 -21.47
N PHE A 11 -0.54 1.99 -22.52
CA PHE A 11 -0.13 3.39 -22.43
C PHE A 11 -1.17 4.25 -21.72
N GLY A 12 -0.68 5.21 -20.94
CA GLY A 12 -1.50 6.26 -20.37
C GLY A 12 -1.88 7.36 -21.36
N LYS A 13 -2.81 8.20 -20.96
CA LYS A 13 -3.22 9.40 -21.73
C LYS A 13 -2.11 10.46 -21.68
N GLY A 14 -1.08 10.34 -22.52
CA GLY A 14 0.06 11.27 -22.56
C GLY A 14 1.20 10.93 -21.61
N SER A 15 1.34 9.66 -21.22
CA SER A 15 2.43 9.10 -20.46
C SER A 15 2.73 7.67 -20.90
N TYR A 16 3.90 7.13 -20.53
CA TYR A 16 4.24 5.75 -20.87
C TYR A 16 3.41 4.75 -20.05
N HIS A 17 3.30 4.93 -18.74
CA HIS A 17 2.41 4.14 -17.90
C HIS A 17 0.99 4.74 -17.83
N GLN A 18 -0.01 3.91 -17.54
CA GLN A 18 -1.31 4.38 -17.10
C GLN A 18 -1.17 4.96 -15.68
N ILE A 19 -1.75 6.14 -15.45
CA ILE A 19 -1.69 6.82 -14.16
C ILE A 19 -3.09 6.94 -13.56
N GLY A 20 -3.27 6.38 -12.37
CA GLY A 20 -4.48 6.42 -11.57
C GLY A 20 -4.37 7.31 -10.35
N LEU A 21 -5.47 7.42 -9.62
CA LEU A 21 -5.56 8.12 -8.35
C LEU A 21 -6.06 7.16 -7.28
N VAL A 22 -5.43 7.15 -6.10
CA VAL A 22 -5.86 6.35 -4.96
C VAL A 22 -7.13 6.95 -4.37
N ARG A 23 -8.16 6.12 -4.20
CA ARG A 23 -9.46 6.53 -3.65
C ARG A 23 -9.40 6.83 -2.16
N GLY A 24 -8.55 6.13 -1.42
CA GLY A 24 -8.52 6.18 0.05
C GLY A 24 -8.41 7.58 0.67
N GLN A 25 -7.72 8.49 0.02
CA GLN A 25 -7.53 9.88 0.46
C GLN A 25 -8.67 10.81 0.08
N PHE A 26 -9.70 10.31 -0.58
CA PHE A 26 -10.85 11.09 -1.07
C PHE A 26 -12.20 10.59 -0.55
N GLY A 27 -12.22 9.86 0.57
CA GLY A 27 -13.43 9.30 1.17
C GLY A 27 -14.52 10.33 1.52
N ASN A 28 -14.13 11.62 1.63
CA ASN A 28 -15.04 12.74 1.81
C ASN A 28 -15.81 13.16 0.52
N VAL A 29 -15.40 12.66 -0.65
CA VAL A 29 -16.02 12.96 -1.94
C VAL A 29 -16.98 11.83 -2.32
N PRO A 30 -18.28 12.08 -2.57
CA PRO A 30 -19.22 11.05 -3.05
C PRO A 30 -18.73 10.40 -4.35
N MET A 31 -18.98 9.09 -4.51
CA MET A 31 -18.44 8.29 -5.61
C MET A 31 -18.71 8.87 -7.00
N ASP A 32 -19.94 9.35 -7.27
CA ASP A 32 -20.26 9.94 -8.58
C ASP A 32 -19.43 11.20 -8.88
N GLY A 33 -19.24 12.05 -7.87
CA GLY A 33 -18.38 13.23 -7.96
C GLY A 33 -16.91 12.88 -8.14
N TRP A 34 -16.46 11.84 -7.44
CA TRP A 34 -15.11 11.30 -7.53
C TRP A 34 -14.79 10.78 -8.94
N VAL A 35 -15.61 9.88 -9.46
CA VAL A 35 -15.37 9.28 -10.79
C VAL A 35 -15.37 10.35 -11.88
N LYS A 36 -16.28 11.33 -11.77
CA LYS A 36 -16.30 12.48 -12.68
C LYS A 36 -15.02 13.30 -12.58
N PHE A 37 -14.55 13.60 -11.38
CA PHE A 37 -13.31 14.34 -11.15
C PHE A 37 -12.10 13.61 -11.76
N VAL A 38 -11.94 12.31 -11.48
CA VAL A 38 -10.85 11.47 -12.02
C VAL A 38 -10.84 11.51 -13.56
N ALA A 39 -12.03 11.42 -14.19
CA ALA A 39 -12.17 11.49 -15.64
C ALA A 39 -11.86 12.88 -16.19
N ASP A 40 -12.43 13.93 -15.61
CA ASP A 40 -12.30 15.33 -16.09
C ASP A 40 -10.85 15.83 -15.97
N VAL A 41 -10.13 15.44 -14.92
CA VAL A 41 -8.70 15.77 -14.74
C VAL A 41 -7.83 15.01 -15.73
N GLY A 42 -8.31 13.86 -16.20
CA GLY A 42 -7.66 13.09 -17.24
C GLY A 42 -6.83 11.91 -16.73
N PHE A 43 -7.07 11.40 -15.55
CA PHE A 43 -6.51 10.13 -15.10
C PHE A 43 -6.93 8.98 -16.02
N ASP A 44 -6.18 7.88 -16.00
CA ASP A 44 -6.51 6.68 -16.78
C ASP A 44 -7.42 5.72 -16.00
N GLY A 45 -7.43 5.85 -14.67
CA GLY A 45 -8.23 5.01 -13.79
C GLY A 45 -8.01 5.37 -12.32
N TRP A 46 -8.33 4.41 -11.46
CA TRP A 46 -8.16 4.60 -10.02
C TRP A 46 -7.84 3.29 -9.28
N GLU A 47 -7.38 3.44 -8.06
CA GLU A 47 -7.30 2.39 -7.08
C GLU A 47 -8.50 2.45 -6.15
N GLU A 48 -9.21 1.34 -5.98
CA GLU A 48 -10.33 1.22 -5.04
C GLU A 48 -9.85 1.20 -3.59
N ALA A 49 -10.67 1.66 -2.67
CA ALA A 49 -10.47 1.52 -1.24
C ALA A 49 -11.42 0.44 -0.69
N SER A 50 -10.91 -0.71 -0.29
CA SER A 50 -11.73 -1.85 0.13
C SER A 50 -12.69 -1.52 1.27
N TRP A 51 -12.34 -0.59 2.15
CA TRP A 51 -13.16 -0.14 3.26
C TRP A 51 -14.35 0.76 2.86
N GLU A 52 -14.42 1.17 1.59
CA GLU A 52 -15.56 1.89 1.02
C GLU A 52 -16.45 1.00 0.15
N LEU A 53 -16.04 -0.25 -0.09
CA LEU A 53 -16.76 -1.21 -0.92
C LEU A 53 -17.78 -2.01 -0.11
N ASP A 54 -18.88 -2.37 -0.75
CA ASP A 54 -19.86 -3.32 -0.19
C ASP A 54 -19.33 -4.75 -0.36
N LEU A 55 -18.31 -5.09 0.43
CA LEU A 55 -17.64 -6.38 0.36
C LEU A 55 -18.55 -7.55 0.70
N ALA A 56 -19.68 -7.34 1.39
CA ALA A 56 -20.66 -8.40 1.66
C ALA A 56 -21.25 -8.98 0.35
N LYS A 57 -21.32 -8.21 -0.73
CA LYS A 57 -21.67 -8.71 -2.07
C LYS A 57 -20.71 -9.77 -2.58
N CYS A 58 -19.48 -9.86 -2.04
CA CYS A 58 -18.42 -10.75 -2.48
C CYS A 58 -18.28 -12.03 -1.63
N ASP A 59 -19.30 -12.40 -0.86
CA ASP A 59 -19.30 -13.65 -0.08
C ASP A 59 -19.25 -14.91 -0.95
N THR A 60 -19.74 -14.82 -2.18
CA THR A 60 -19.73 -15.88 -3.18
C THR A 60 -19.08 -15.40 -4.48
N ASP A 61 -18.60 -16.33 -5.31
CA ASP A 61 -18.04 -16.02 -6.62
C ASP A 61 -19.07 -15.33 -7.53
N ALA A 62 -20.32 -15.80 -7.52
CA ALA A 62 -21.40 -15.18 -8.32
C ALA A 62 -21.69 -13.75 -7.87
N GLY A 63 -21.72 -13.49 -6.57
CA GLY A 63 -21.89 -12.15 -6.02
C GLY A 63 -20.73 -11.23 -6.36
N ALA A 64 -19.49 -11.72 -6.21
CA ALA A 64 -18.28 -10.98 -6.56
C ALA A 64 -18.23 -10.65 -8.07
N GLU A 65 -18.62 -11.58 -8.95
CA GLU A 65 -18.71 -11.33 -10.39
C GLU A 65 -19.75 -10.26 -10.73
N ALA A 66 -20.92 -10.33 -10.11
CA ALA A 66 -21.97 -9.34 -10.31
C ALA A 66 -21.50 -7.94 -9.85
N TYR A 67 -20.86 -7.86 -8.69
CA TYR A 67 -20.35 -6.61 -8.16
C TYR A 67 -19.18 -6.07 -9.00
N ALA A 68 -18.29 -6.93 -9.48
CA ALA A 68 -17.25 -6.53 -10.41
C ALA A 68 -17.79 -5.93 -11.71
N LYS A 69 -18.88 -6.51 -12.27
CA LYS A 69 -19.58 -5.94 -13.44
C LYS A 69 -20.13 -4.54 -13.15
N GLU A 70 -20.74 -4.34 -11.97
CA GLU A 70 -21.22 -3.02 -11.52
C GLU A 70 -20.08 -1.99 -11.47
N ARG A 71 -18.95 -2.36 -10.85
CA ARG A 71 -17.79 -1.47 -10.72
C ARG A 71 -17.12 -1.17 -12.08
N CYS A 72 -16.94 -2.20 -12.92
CA CYS A 72 -16.41 -2.00 -14.26
C CYS A 72 -17.31 -1.13 -15.14
N ALA A 73 -18.64 -1.29 -15.06
CA ALA A 73 -19.58 -0.46 -15.81
C ALA A 73 -19.48 1.02 -15.40
N LEU A 74 -19.32 1.29 -14.09
CA LEU A 74 -19.08 2.65 -13.60
C LEU A 74 -17.81 3.24 -14.18
N ALA A 75 -16.70 2.50 -14.18
CA ALA A 75 -15.43 2.96 -14.73
C ALA A 75 -15.53 3.21 -16.24
N GLN A 76 -16.04 2.25 -16.98
CA GLN A 76 -16.16 2.30 -18.44
C GLN A 76 -17.05 3.45 -18.94
N LYS A 77 -18.12 3.77 -18.21
CA LYS A 77 -19.01 4.92 -18.52
C LYS A 77 -18.21 6.24 -18.61
N HIS A 78 -17.10 6.33 -17.90
CA HIS A 78 -16.25 7.52 -17.86
C HIS A 78 -14.90 7.34 -18.59
N GLY A 79 -14.71 6.22 -19.31
CA GLY A 79 -13.46 5.92 -20.01
C GLY A 79 -12.28 5.67 -19.07
N LEU A 80 -12.55 5.09 -17.90
CA LEU A 80 -11.59 4.79 -16.85
C LEU A 80 -11.49 3.28 -16.62
N GLU A 81 -10.41 2.86 -15.93
CA GLU A 81 -10.18 1.49 -15.47
C GLU A 81 -9.94 1.45 -13.95
N ILE A 82 -10.18 0.29 -13.33
CA ILE A 82 -9.83 0.02 -11.93
C ILE A 82 -8.49 -0.73 -11.94
N PHE A 83 -7.48 -0.20 -11.26
CA PHE A 83 -6.14 -0.74 -11.32
C PHE A 83 -5.83 -1.75 -10.22
N THR A 84 -6.22 -1.44 -9.01
CA THR A 84 -5.92 -2.20 -7.78
C THR A 84 -7.05 -2.01 -6.77
N ILE A 85 -7.03 -2.80 -5.71
CA ILE A 85 -7.91 -2.63 -4.55
C ILE A 85 -7.04 -2.50 -3.30
N ALA A 86 -6.93 -1.28 -2.77
CA ALA A 86 -6.24 -1.02 -1.51
C ALA A 86 -6.88 -1.79 -0.36
N THR A 87 -6.07 -2.53 0.38
CA THR A 87 -6.50 -3.35 1.53
C THR A 87 -5.71 -3.03 2.81
N HIS A 88 -5.11 -1.83 2.86
CA HIS A 88 -4.21 -1.40 3.92
C HIS A 88 -4.83 -1.56 5.32
N LEU A 89 -6.05 -1.08 5.51
CA LEU A 89 -6.71 -1.09 6.82
C LEU A 89 -7.01 -2.51 7.31
N GLN A 90 -7.56 -3.37 6.46
CA GLN A 90 -7.86 -4.75 6.80
C GLN A 90 -6.58 -5.56 7.02
N GLY A 91 -5.57 -5.35 6.19
CA GLY A 91 -4.27 -6.00 6.35
C GLY A 91 -3.58 -5.60 7.65
N GLN A 92 -3.59 -4.31 8.00
CA GLN A 92 -3.08 -3.82 9.28
C GLN A 92 -3.81 -4.50 10.44
N ALA A 93 -5.14 -4.50 10.41
CA ALA A 93 -5.96 -5.05 11.50
C ALA A 93 -5.85 -6.58 11.63
N LEU A 94 -5.63 -7.30 10.52
CA LEU A 94 -5.37 -8.75 10.54
C LEU A 94 -3.99 -9.04 11.11
N GLY A 95 -2.97 -8.27 10.74
CA GLY A 95 -1.57 -8.53 11.07
C GLY A 95 -1.14 -8.06 12.45
N ASP A 96 -1.75 -7.02 12.99
CA ASP A 96 -1.46 -6.49 14.32
C ASP A 96 -1.97 -7.40 15.45
N GLU A 97 -1.43 -7.21 16.65
CA GLU A 97 -2.14 -7.68 17.84
C GLU A 97 -3.46 -6.91 18.00
N PRO A 98 -4.59 -7.63 18.17
CA PRO A 98 -5.89 -7.00 18.32
C PRO A 98 -5.91 -6.00 19.48
N SER A 99 -6.34 -4.79 19.19
CA SER A 99 -6.33 -3.70 20.15
C SER A 99 -7.41 -2.66 19.83
N ALA A 100 -7.63 -1.69 20.74
CA ALA A 100 -8.51 -0.57 20.44
C ALA A 100 -8.03 0.28 19.25
N LYS A 101 -6.75 0.22 18.88
CA LYS A 101 -6.24 0.83 17.64
C LYS A 101 -6.77 0.13 16.41
N THR A 102 -6.77 -1.20 16.40
CA THR A 102 -7.24 -1.99 15.25
C THR A 102 -8.73 -1.88 15.02
N LEU A 103 -9.53 -1.52 16.04
CA LEU A 103 -10.95 -1.21 15.87
C LEU A 103 -11.22 -0.04 14.94
N GLN A 104 -10.29 0.92 14.82
CA GLN A 104 -10.43 2.05 13.89
C GLN A 104 -10.43 1.59 12.43
N PHE A 105 -9.80 0.47 12.14
CA PHE A 105 -9.64 -0.08 10.80
C PHE A 105 -10.65 -1.20 10.50
N THR A 106 -11.26 -1.78 11.53
CA THR A 106 -12.14 -2.94 11.39
C THR A 106 -13.60 -2.53 11.18
N GLY A 107 -14.12 -1.59 11.97
CA GLY A 107 -15.54 -1.24 11.93
C GLY A 107 -16.47 -2.40 12.36
N GLY A 108 -17.74 -2.30 11.97
CA GLY A 108 -18.71 -3.39 12.03
C GLY A 108 -18.93 -4.02 13.41
N GLU A 109 -19.09 -5.35 13.44
CA GLU A 109 -19.48 -6.12 14.62
C GLU A 109 -18.45 -6.00 15.77
N ALA A 110 -17.16 -6.03 15.48
CA ALA A 110 -16.12 -5.91 16.50
C ALA A 110 -16.23 -4.59 17.28
N VAL A 111 -16.54 -3.49 16.58
CA VAL A 111 -16.73 -2.18 17.21
C VAL A 111 -17.97 -2.18 18.11
N GLU A 112 -19.07 -2.76 17.64
CA GLU A 112 -20.31 -2.85 18.45
C GLU A 112 -20.12 -3.74 19.69
N MET A 113 -19.39 -4.85 19.58
CA MET A 113 -19.02 -5.68 20.72
C MET A 113 -18.19 -4.90 21.75
N TYR A 114 -17.21 -4.12 21.28
CA TYR A 114 -16.40 -3.29 22.16
C TYR A 114 -17.22 -2.19 22.83
N LYS A 115 -18.09 -1.51 22.09
CA LYS A 115 -19.04 -0.51 22.67
C LYS A 115 -19.94 -1.14 23.72
N ALA A 116 -20.47 -2.34 23.48
CA ALA A 116 -21.30 -3.06 24.43
C ALA A 116 -20.53 -3.46 25.69
N TRP A 117 -19.26 -3.84 25.56
CA TRP A 117 -18.39 -4.10 26.70
C TRP A 117 -18.15 -2.83 27.52
N ARG A 118 -17.91 -1.69 26.87
CA ARG A 118 -17.75 -0.38 27.52
C ARG A 118 -19.02 0.08 28.22
N ALA A 119 -20.18 -0.14 27.61
CA ALA A 119 -21.49 0.26 28.16
C ALA A 119 -21.84 -0.46 29.48
N LYS A 120 -21.22 -1.63 29.75
CA LYS A 120 -21.33 -2.33 31.04
C LYS A 120 -20.48 -1.73 32.16
N GLY A 121 -19.87 -0.56 31.92
CA GLY A 121 -18.99 0.12 32.90
C GLY A 121 -17.54 -0.38 32.91
N ASN A 122 -17.17 -1.28 32.00
CA ASN A 122 -15.80 -1.78 31.89
C ASN A 122 -14.87 -0.72 31.30
N ASN A 123 -13.63 -0.69 31.77
CA ASN A 123 -12.59 0.21 31.26
C ASN A 123 -11.31 -0.57 30.98
N PRO A 124 -10.56 -0.20 29.92
CA PRO A 124 -9.22 -0.72 29.74
C PRO A 124 -8.35 -0.46 30.97
N PRO A 125 -7.45 -1.37 31.31
CA PRO A 125 -6.48 -1.13 32.39
C PRO A 125 -5.63 0.11 32.08
N ARG A 126 -5.25 0.87 33.10
CA ARG A 126 -4.36 2.04 32.92
C ARG A 126 -3.01 1.67 32.33
N THR A 127 -2.55 0.44 32.57
CA THR A 127 -1.30 -0.11 32.04
C THR A 127 -1.41 -0.54 30.57
N ASN A 128 -2.64 -0.72 30.05
CA ASN A 128 -2.90 -1.02 28.65
C ASN A 128 -4.16 -0.27 28.19
N PRO A 129 -4.06 0.99 27.81
CA PRO A 129 -5.20 1.81 27.38
C PRO A 129 -5.82 1.33 26.05
N TYR A 130 -5.12 0.46 25.32
CA TYR A 130 -5.57 -0.11 24.03
C TYR A 130 -6.15 -1.52 24.18
N PHE A 131 -6.36 -2.00 25.41
CA PHE A 131 -6.92 -3.32 25.68
C PHE A 131 -8.29 -3.52 25.03
N VAL A 132 -8.48 -4.70 24.45
CA VAL A 132 -9.78 -5.24 24.01
C VAL A 132 -9.99 -6.61 24.65
N PRO A 133 -11.24 -7.01 24.97
CA PRO A 133 -11.53 -8.38 25.40
C PRO A 133 -11.18 -9.42 24.32
N ASP A 134 -10.89 -10.65 24.73
CA ASP A 134 -10.47 -11.73 23.82
C ASP A 134 -11.49 -12.05 22.73
N ASP A 135 -12.78 -12.00 23.06
CA ASP A 135 -13.86 -12.20 22.09
C ASP A 135 -13.91 -11.08 21.04
N VAL A 136 -13.69 -9.84 21.44
CA VAL A 136 -13.54 -8.70 20.53
C VAL A 136 -12.29 -8.87 19.66
N GLY A 137 -11.17 -9.27 20.26
CA GLY A 137 -9.92 -9.55 19.53
C GLY A 137 -10.10 -10.62 18.45
N LYS A 138 -10.73 -11.73 18.78
CA LYS A 138 -11.07 -12.79 17.82
C LYS A 138 -11.98 -12.31 16.70
N GLN A 139 -12.95 -11.45 17.02
CA GLN A 139 -13.85 -10.88 16.02
C GLN A 139 -13.12 -9.91 15.08
N ILE A 140 -12.15 -9.11 15.57
CA ILE A 140 -11.30 -8.28 14.72
C ILE A 140 -10.59 -9.14 13.67
N VAL A 141 -9.89 -10.19 14.10
CA VAL A 141 -9.16 -11.09 13.19
C VAL A 141 -10.10 -11.71 12.16
N LYS A 142 -11.19 -12.33 12.61
CA LYS A 142 -12.16 -13.00 11.75
C LYS A 142 -12.75 -12.07 10.70
N GLN A 143 -13.15 -10.87 11.09
CA GLN A 143 -13.81 -9.91 10.19
C GLN A 143 -12.83 -9.43 9.11
N ASN A 144 -11.59 -9.09 9.48
CA ASN A 144 -10.60 -8.60 8.52
C ASN A 144 -10.12 -9.70 7.56
N GLU A 145 -9.96 -10.94 8.04
CA GLU A 145 -9.70 -12.08 7.16
C GLU A 145 -10.81 -12.27 6.12
N GLN A 146 -12.08 -12.21 6.55
CA GLN A 146 -13.23 -12.34 5.65
C GLN A 146 -13.25 -11.22 4.60
N ASP A 147 -13.00 -9.97 5.00
CA ASP A 147 -13.01 -8.83 4.08
C ASP A 147 -11.85 -8.88 3.09
N LEU A 148 -10.67 -9.36 3.50
CA LEU A 148 -9.57 -9.62 2.59
C LEU A 148 -9.91 -10.72 1.58
N MET A 149 -10.52 -11.82 2.01
CA MET A 149 -10.95 -12.89 1.11
C MET A 149 -12.01 -12.44 0.12
N ARG A 150 -12.92 -11.55 0.53
CA ARG A 150 -13.91 -10.89 -0.33
C ARG A 150 -13.23 -9.99 -1.37
N SER A 151 -12.22 -9.22 -0.94
CA SER A 151 -11.40 -8.38 -1.82
C SER A 151 -10.64 -9.21 -2.86
N VAL A 152 -10.10 -10.37 -2.48
CA VAL A 152 -9.47 -11.32 -3.42
C VAL A 152 -10.44 -11.77 -4.51
N ARG A 153 -11.66 -12.15 -4.14
CA ARG A 153 -12.69 -12.55 -5.14
C ARG A 153 -13.03 -11.40 -6.08
N LEU A 154 -13.27 -10.21 -5.52
CA LEU A 154 -13.57 -9.02 -6.32
C LEU A 154 -12.44 -8.70 -7.30
N ALA A 155 -11.19 -8.70 -6.83
CA ALA A 155 -10.00 -8.45 -7.66
C ALA A 155 -9.89 -9.45 -8.83
N HIS A 156 -10.15 -10.72 -8.58
CA HIS A 156 -10.17 -11.75 -9.61
C HIS A 156 -11.17 -11.45 -10.73
N PHE A 157 -12.42 -11.12 -10.39
CA PHE A 157 -13.45 -10.85 -11.39
C PHE A 157 -13.26 -9.52 -12.09
N LEU A 158 -12.80 -8.48 -11.39
CA LEU A 158 -12.37 -7.22 -12.01
C LEU A 158 -11.25 -7.46 -13.02
N GLY A 159 -10.27 -8.28 -12.65
CA GLY A 159 -9.15 -8.62 -13.53
C GLY A 159 -9.60 -9.33 -14.79
N LYS A 160 -10.52 -10.30 -14.68
CA LYS A 160 -11.11 -10.99 -15.83
C LYS A 160 -11.86 -10.03 -16.76
N LEU A 161 -12.68 -9.15 -16.20
CA LEU A 161 -13.51 -8.21 -17.00
C LEU A 161 -12.66 -7.17 -17.72
N GLN A 162 -11.54 -6.74 -17.11
CA GLN A 162 -10.64 -5.74 -17.69
C GLN A 162 -9.45 -6.34 -18.43
N ASN A 163 -9.34 -7.69 -18.48
CA ASN A 163 -8.20 -8.42 -19.06
C ASN A 163 -6.85 -7.90 -18.52
N ARG A 164 -6.74 -7.76 -17.21
CA ARG A 164 -5.51 -7.36 -16.51
C ARG A 164 -5.39 -8.06 -15.14
N LYS A 165 -4.21 -8.06 -14.57
CA LYS A 165 -4.06 -8.45 -13.16
C LYS A 165 -4.50 -7.29 -12.27
N ILE A 166 -5.26 -7.58 -11.23
CA ILE A 166 -5.60 -6.64 -10.15
C ILE A 166 -4.83 -7.09 -8.92
N ALA A 167 -3.97 -6.24 -8.42
CA ALA A 167 -3.22 -6.44 -7.20
C ALA A 167 -4.00 -5.95 -5.97
N LEU A 168 -3.64 -6.42 -4.80
CA LEU A 168 -4.14 -5.97 -3.52
C LEU A 168 -3.01 -5.30 -2.73
N PRO A 169 -2.72 -4.01 -2.98
CA PRO A 169 -1.81 -3.27 -2.12
C PRO A 169 -2.36 -3.21 -0.70
N GLY A 170 -1.49 -3.45 0.29
CA GLY A 170 -1.94 -3.49 1.66
C GLY A 170 -0.82 -3.51 2.69
N PHE A 171 -1.20 -3.37 3.94
CA PHE A 171 -0.33 -3.60 5.08
C PHE A 171 -0.44 -5.04 5.57
N VAL A 172 0.54 -5.47 6.32
CA VAL A 172 0.56 -6.79 6.98
C VAL A 172 0.67 -6.68 8.49
N GLY A 173 0.69 -5.46 8.99
CA GLY A 173 0.77 -5.15 10.40
C GLY A 173 2.07 -5.57 11.08
N SER A 174 2.10 -5.38 12.39
CA SER A 174 3.21 -5.75 13.25
C SER A 174 2.69 -6.22 14.60
N PRO A 175 2.89 -7.49 14.98
CA PRO A 175 2.35 -8.01 16.23
C PRO A 175 2.96 -7.40 17.48
N ALA A 176 4.17 -6.88 17.39
CA ALA A 176 4.93 -6.48 18.57
C ALA A 176 5.52 -5.07 18.46
N HIS A 177 4.90 -4.17 17.68
CA HIS A 177 5.43 -2.83 17.43
C HIS A 177 6.86 -2.86 16.87
N CYS A 178 7.03 -2.91 15.56
CA CYS A 178 8.32 -2.97 14.85
C CYS A 178 9.34 -1.98 15.42
N TRP A 179 8.91 -0.78 15.72
CA TRP A 179 9.74 0.26 16.28
C TRP A 179 10.41 -0.11 17.59
N SER A 180 9.72 -0.81 18.50
CA SER A 180 10.29 -1.21 19.78
C SER A 180 11.39 -2.26 19.62
N HIS A 181 11.30 -3.11 18.58
CA HIS A 181 12.35 -4.05 18.25
C HIS A 181 13.55 -3.37 17.59
N PHE A 182 13.29 -2.39 16.71
CA PHE A 182 14.32 -1.66 16.01
C PHE A 182 15.17 -0.80 16.94
N PHE A 183 14.55 -0.18 17.95
CA PHE A 183 15.25 0.68 18.92
C PHE A 183 15.51 0.02 20.28
N LEU A 184 15.46 -1.30 20.35
CA LEU A 184 15.71 -2.02 21.58
C LEU A 184 17.18 -1.86 22.00
N PHE A 185 17.40 -1.10 23.07
CA PHE A 185 18.74 -0.92 23.64
C PHE A 185 18.66 -0.84 25.18
N PRO A 186 19.46 -1.66 25.88
CA PRO A 186 20.18 -2.82 25.38
C PRO A 186 19.23 -3.96 24.97
N PRO A 187 19.64 -4.83 24.01
CA PRO A 187 18.82 -6.01 23.67
C PRO A 187 18.70 -6.92 24.89
N LEU A 188 17.54 -7.57 25.03
CA LEU A 188 17.31 -8.54 26.09
C LEU A 188 18.27 -9.71 25.96
N PRO A 189 19.01 -10.10 27.02
CA PRO A 189 19.87 -11.27 26.98
C PRO A 189 19.06 -12.55 26.70
N SER A 190 19.60 -13.46 25.89
CA SER A 190 18.97 -14.77 25.62
C SER A 190 18.77 -15.60 26.90
N SER A 191 19.61 -15.39 27.91
CA SER A 191 19.48 -16.05 29.24
C SER A 191 18.18 -15.76 29.98
N ILE A 192 17.45 -14.70 29.62
CA ILE A 192 16.15 -14.34 30.19
C ILE A 192 15.02 -14.36 29.13
N GLY A 193 15.20 -15.14 28.07
CA GLY A 193 14.20 -15.31 27.02
C GLY A 193 14.12 -14.17 26.00
N GLY A 194 15.15 -13.31 25.97
CA GLY A 194 15.24 -12.26 24.95
C GLY A 194 15.70 -12.79 23.60
N HIS A 195 15.35 -12.08 22.55
CA HIS A 195 15.76 -12.38 21.19
C HIS A 195 16.70 -11.29 20.66
N ALA A 196 17.64 -11.67 19.83
CA ALA A 196 18.33 -10.71 18.97
C ALA A 196 17.31 -10.08 18.00
N ILE A 197 17.62 -8.90 17.45
CA ILE A 197 16.72 -8.21 16.49
C ILE A 197 16.40 -9.13 15.30
N ALA A 198 17.39 -9.86 14.79
CA ALA A 198 17.20 -10.82 13.69
C ALA A 198 16.20 -11.93 14.07
N ASP A 199 16.31 -12.49 15.28
CA ASP A 199 15.40 -13.53 15.75
C ASP A 199 13.97 -12.98 15.92
N ALA A 200 13.82 -11.76 16.42
CA ALA A 200 12.52 -11.11 16.55
C ALA A 200 11.86 -10.89 15.18
N ARG A 201 12.63 -10.50 14.16
CA ARG A 201 12.14 -10.41 12.78
C ARG A 201 11.69 -11.78 12.24
N GLN A 202 12.50 -12.82 12.45
CA GLN A 202 12.18 -14.17 12.00
C GLN A 202 10.87 -14.67 12.61
N VAL A 203 10.71 -14.57 13.92
CA VAL A 203 9.47 -14.94 14.63
C VAL A 203 8.27 -14.12 14.12
N SER A 204 8.45 -12.83 13.89
CA SER A 204 7.41 -11.98 13.33
C SER A 204 6.97 -12.42 11.94
N LEU A 205 7.89 -12.86 11.08
CA LEU A 205 7.58 -13.35 9.74
C LEU A 205 6.88 -14.72 9.76
N GLU A 206 7.25 -15.60 10.70
CA GLU A 206 6.56 -16.88 10.91
C GLU A 206 5.10 -16.69 11.33
N LEU A 207 4.87 -15.81 12.33
CA LEU A 207 3.51 -15.43 12.75
C LEU A 207 2.70 -14.77 11.63
N LEU A 208 3.36 -14.01 10.77
CA LEU A 208 2.73 -13.42 9.61
C LEU A 208 2.20 -14.50 8.67
N VAL A 209 3.01 -15.50 8.34
CA VAL A 209 2.59 -16.62 7.48
C VAL A 209 1.40 -17.35 8.10
N GLU A 210 1.45 -17.67 9.39
CA GLU A 210 0.33 -18.31 10.09
C GLU A 210 -0.98 -17.52 9.95
N ARG A 211 -0.90 -16.19 10.08
CA ARG A 211 -2.07 -15.33 10.11
C ARG A 211 -2.64 -15.05 8.72
N PHE A 212 -1.77 -14.88 7.72
CA PHE A 212 -2.19 -14.54 6.36
C PHE A 212 -2.35 -15.75 5.42
N ALA A 213 -1.93 -16.94 5.80
CA ALA A 213 -2.03 -18.13 4.94
C ALA A 213 -3.41 -18.30 4.29
N PRO A 214 -4.56 -18.18 5.00
CA PRO A 214 -5.87 -18.31 4.36
C PRO A 214 -6.12 -17.31 3.24
N VAL A 215 -5.66 -16.06 3.41
CA VAL A 215 -5.79 -14.99 2.42
C VAL A 215 -4.86 -15.24 1.23
N TRP A 216 -3.60 -15.59 1.47
CA TRP A 216 -2.62 -15.82 0.39
C TRP A 216 -2.91 -17.11 -0.39
N ASP A 217 -3.46 -18.16 0.25
CA ASP A 217 -3.95 -19.34 -0.43
C ASP A 217 -5.14 -19.01 -1.35
N ALA A 218 -6.02 -18.11 -0.90
CA ALA A 218 -7.07 -17.59 -1.76
C ALA A 218 -6.48 -16.77 -2.92
N CYS A 219 -5.49 -15.90 -2.68
CA CYS A 219 -4.79 -15.17 -3.73
C CYS A 219 -4.19 -16.12 -4.77
N LYS A 220 -3.52 -17.18 -4.32
CA LYS A 220 -2.96 -18.23 -5.18
C LYS A 220 -4.03 -18.92 -6.01
N LYS A 221 -5.16 -19.30 -5.39
CA LYS A 221 -6.30 -19.94 -6.06
C LYS A 221 -6.90 -19.03 -7.14
N TYR A 222 -7.06 -17.75 -6.87
CA TYR A 222 -7.72 -16.80 -7.75
C TYR A 222 -6.76 -16.08 -8.72
N GLY A 223 -5.45 -16.28 -8.62
CA GLY A 223 -4.45 -15.61 -9.45
C GLY A 223 -4.33 -14.12 -9.19
N VAL A 224 -4.52 -13.70 -7.94
CA VAL A 224 -4.40 -12.33 -7.42
C VAL A 224 -3.12 -12.23 -6.62
N THR A 225 -2.47 -11.06 -6.58
CA THR A 225 -1.32 -10.81 -5.71
C THR A 225 -1.72 -9.98 -4.48
N TYR A 226 -1.05 -10.24 -3.36
CA TYR A 226 -1.10 -9.41 -2.17
C TYR A 226 0.24 -8.70 -2.00
N ASP A 227 0.24 -7.38 -2.02
CA ASP A 227 1.46 -6.61 -2.21
C ASP A 227 1.69 -5.65 -1.03
N LEU A 228 2.72 -5.96 -0.23
CA LEU A 228 3.07 -5.16 0.94
C LEU A 228 3.55 -3.77 0.52
N GLU A 229 2.95 -2.75 1.07
CA GLU A 229 3.55 -1.42 1.11
C GLU A 229 4.56 -1.35 2.26
N CYS A 230 5.84 -1.16 1.90
CA CYS A 230 6.90 -1.03 2.90
C CYS A 230 6.76 0.28 3.65
N HIS A 231 6.32 0.18 4.89
CA HIS A 231 6.01 1.31 5.76
C HIS A 231 6.68 1.08 7.13
N PRO A 232 7.18 2.11 7.82
CA PRO A 232 7.87 1.95 9.10
C PRO A 232 7.07 1.27 10.22
N SER A 233 5.75 1.21 10.12
CA SER A 233 4.89 0.45 11.04
C SER A 233 4.71 -1.02 10.67
N GLU A 234 5.30 -1.47 9.56
CA GLU A 234 5.15 -2.81 9.02
C GLU A 234 6.36 -3.71 9.32
N ARG A 235 6.24 -5.01 9.02
CA ARG A 235 7.32 -5.99 9.18
C ARG A 235 8.49 -5.75 8.24
N ALA A 236 8.24 -5.24 7.04
CA ALA A 236 9.24 -4.68 6.14
C ALA A 236 9.22 -3.16 6.30
N MET A 237 10.00 -2.65 7.19
CA MET A 237 9.94 -1.30 7.78
C MET A 237 10.34 -0.14 6.85
N GLY A 238 10.19 -0.30 5.54
CA GLY A 238 10.58 0.73 4.56
C GLY A 238 12.09 0.78 4.31
N ASP A 239 12.84 -0.26 4.69
CA ASP A 239 14.26 -0.42 4.39
C ASP A 239 14.52 -1.69 3.58
N LEU A 240 15.66 -1.73 2.88
CA LEU A 240 16.00 -2.81 1.96
C LEU A 240 16.28 -4.14 2.69
N GLU A 241 16.86 -4.09 3.88
CA GLU A 241 17.20 -5.30 4.63
C GLU A 241 15.93 -6.02 5.11
N SER A 242 15.00 -5.29 5.74
CA SER A 242 13.74 -5.87 6.20
C SER A 242 12.84 -6.30 5.05
N ALA A 243 12.86 -5.58 3.91
CA ALA A 243 12.17 -5.98 2.69
C ALA A 243 12.75 -7.27 2.10
N SER A 244 14.08 -7.42 2.11
CA SER A 244 14.77 -8.65 1.69
C SER A 244 14.42 -9.84 2.57
N ASP A 245 14.45 -9.66 3.90
CA ASP A 245 14.05 -10.70 4.85
C ASP A 245 12.59 -11.13 4.62
N TYR A 246 11.69 -10.16 4.45
CA TYR A 246 10.28 -10.40 4.18
C TYR A 246 10.09 -11.23 2.91
N ILE A 247 10.57 -10.74 1.76
CA ILE A 247 10.28 -11.43 0.48
C ILE A 247 10.96 -12.80 0.39
N ASN A 248 12.17 -12.95 0.95
CA ASN A 248 12.86 -14.22 1.01
C ASN A 248 12.12 -15.25 1.87
N HIS A 249 11.57 -14.80 3.01
CA HIS A 249 10.77 -15.66 3.87
C HIS A 249 9.47 -16.09 3.18
N MET A 250 8.76 -15.16 2.52
CA MET A 250 7.53 -15.45 1.80
C MET A 250 7.76 -16.43 0.63
N CYS A 251 8.84 -16.28 -0.13
CA CYS A 251 9.21 -17.21 -1.18
C CYS A 251 9.48 -18.61 -0.63
N LYS A 252 10.22 -18.73 0.49
CA LYS A 252 10.47 -20.02 1.17
C LYS A 252 9.20 -20.66 1.71
N ALA A 253 8.22 -19.86 2.14
CA ALA A 253 6.92 -20.33 2.59
C ALA A 253 5.99 -20.76 1.43
N GLY A 254 6.41 -20.63 0.16
CA GLY A 254 5.67 -21.07 -1.02
C GLY A 254 4.73 -20.03 -1.62
N TYR A 255 4.93 -18.76 -1.31
CA TYR A 255 4.11 -17.64 -1.81
C TYR A 255 4.83 -16.79 -2.87
N GLU A 256 5.88 -17.33 -3.52
CA GLU A 256 6.52 -16.68 -4.66
C GLU A 256 5.50 -16.41 -5.78
N GLY A 257 5.47 -15.16 -6.29
CA GLY A 257 4.50 -14.72 -7.31
C GLY A 257 3.07 -14.51 -6.83
N VAL A 258 2.82 -14.72 -5.52
CA VAL A 258 1.55 -14.41 -4.84
C VAL A 258 1.70 -13.17 -3.98
N VAL A 259 2.83 -13.07 -3.27
CA VAL A 259 3.18 -11.94 -2.40
C VAL A 259 4.29 -11.14 -3.04
N GLY A 260 4.17 -9.83 -2.99
CA GLY A 260 5.14 -8.91 -3.53
C GLY A 260 5.10 -7.56 -2.82
N PHE A 261 5.40 -6.51 -3.57
CA PHE A 261 5.43 -5.15 -3.04
C PHE A 261 4.51 -4.21 -3.81
N ASN A 262 3.80 -3.38 -3.07
CA ASN A 262 3.34 -2.08 -3.52
C ASN A 262 4.48 -1.08 -3.25
N PHE A 263 5.11 -0.58 -4.31
CA PHE A 263 6.17 0.40 -4.17
C PHE A 263 5.59 1.75 -3.75
N ASP A 264 6.11 2.34 -2.68
CA ASP A 264 5.92 3.75 -2.32
C ASP A 264 7.26 4.32 -1.82
N GLY A 265 7.89 5.15 -2.65
CA GLY A 265 9.18 5.75 -2.34
C GLY A 265 9.14 6.76 -1.21
N SER A 266 7.98 7.35 -0.90
CA SER A 266 7.88 8.39 0.11
C SER A 266 8.24 7.89 1.51
N HIS A 267 7.85 6.66 1.84
CA HIS A 267 8.15 6.03 3.12
C HIS A 267 9.62 5.67 3.31
N MET A 268 10.36 5.58 2.22
CA MET A 268 11.80 5.30 2.22
C MET A 268 12.61 6.59 2.33
N GLU A 269 12.31 7.57 1.52
CA GLU A 269 13.13 8.78 1.40
C GLU A 269 13.22 9.61 2.69
N TRP A 270 12.15 9.72 3.47
CA TRP A 270 12.24 10.43 4.74
C TRP A 270 13.11 9.74 5.78
N GLN A 271 13.31 8.42 5.65
CA GLN A 271 14.20 7.62 6.49
C GLN A 271 15.66 7.66 6.00
N GLY A 272 15.93 8.23 4.82
CA GLY A 272 17.23 8.20 4.18
C GLY A 272 17.53 6.91 3.42
N VAL A 273 16.50 6.15 3.08
CA VAL A 273 16.57 4.93 2.25
C VAL A 273 16.26 5.31 0.80
N SER A 274 17.09 4.84 -0.14
CA SER A 274 16.92 5.15 -1.55
C SER A 274 15.75 4.37 -2.17
N ALA A 275 14.70 5.07 -2.57
CA ALA A 275 13.58 4.50 -3.32
C ALA A 275 14.01 3.89 -4.66
N VAL A 276 14.95 4.53 -5.34
CA VAL A 276 15.55 4.04 -6.60
C VAL A 276 16.28 2.70 -6.40
N GLN A 277 17.04 2.55 -5.33
CA GLN A 277 17.73 1.29 -5.04
C GLN A 277 16.73 0.17 -4.71
N PHE A 278 15.64 0.48 -4.02
CA PHE A 278 14.55 -0.48 -3.78
C PHE A 278 13.99 -1.04 -5.10
N ILE A 279 13.70 -0.18 -6.08
CA ILE A 279 13.19 -0.61 -7.38
C ILE A 279 14.22 -1.53 -8.07
N ARG A 280 15.51 -1.17 -8.05
CA ARG A 280 16.58 -1.98 -8.65
C ARG A 280 16.69 -3.37 -8.06
N GLU A 281 16.55 -3.48 -6.75
CA GLU A 281 16.73 -4.74 -6.02
C GLU A 281 15.47 -5.61 -6.08
N PHE A 282 14.29 -5.01 -5.93
CA PHE A 282 13.03 -5.73 -5.81
C PHE A 282 12.10 -5.62 -7.02
N GLY A 283 12.54 -5.05 -8.13
CA GLY A 283 11.67 -4.75 -9.29
C GLY A 283 10.82 -5.91 -9.78
N LYS A 284 11.33 -7.15 -9.75
CA LYS A 284 10.58 -8.36 -10.13
C LYS A 284 9.43 -8.71 -9.18
N PHE A 285 9.42 -8.15 -7.98
CA PHE A 285 8.39 -8.34 -6.96
C PHE A 285 7.44 -7.14 -6.81
N ILE A 286 7.67 -6.06 -7.56
CA ILE A 286 6.78 -4.89 -7.57
C ILE A 286 5.62 -5.20 -8.52
N HIS A 287 4.42 -5.37 -7.98
CA HIS A 287 3.22 -5.66 -8.77
C HIS A 287 2.30 -4.44 -8.90
N CYS A 288 2.42 -3.46 -8.01
CA CYS A 288 1.79 -2.15 -8.08
C CYS A 288 2.72 -1.08 -7.52
N ALA A 289 2.46 0.18 -7.88
CA ALA A 289 3.31 1.28 -7.48
C ALA A 289 2.48 2.52 -7.15
N HIS A 290 2.78 3.13 -6.01
CA HIS A 290 2.31 4.44 -5.60
C HIS A 290 3.37 5.51 -5.89
N ILE A 291 2.90 6.65 -6.35
CA ILE A 291 3.70 7.87 -6.41
C ILE A 291 3.13 8.85 -5.40
N LYS A 292 3.87 9.05 -4.35
CA LYS A 292 3.57 9.97 -3.27
C LYS A 292 4.79 10.84 -3.00
N GLY A 293 4.60 12.14 -2.90
CA GLY A 293 5.68 13.06 -2.58
C GLY A 293 5.93 13.14 -1.09
N VAL A 294 7.18 13.35 -0.71
CA VAL A 294 7.57 13.60 0.68
C VAL A 294 8.58 14.73 0.78
N GLN A 295 8.32 15.68 1.65
CA GLN A 295 9.26 16.72 2.03
C GLN A 295 10.02 16.29 3.28
N VAL A 296 11.34 16.33 3.22
CA VAL A 296 12.22 16.15 4.37
C VAL A 296 12.74 17.51 4.81
N SER A 297 12.38 17.94 6.01
CA SER A 297 12.82 19.21 6.54
C SER A 297 14.25 19.13 7.05
N ARG A 298 15.15 19.88 6.42
CA ARG A 298 16.55 20.02 6.86
C ARG A 298 16.72 21.06 7.97
N GLU A 299 15.74 21.95 8.13
CA GLU A 299 15.80 23.11 9.04
C GLU A 299 15.11 22.84 10.38
N HIS A 300 14.19 21.89 10.45
CA HIS A 300 13.38 21.60 11.63
C HIS A 300 13.73 20.25 12.24
N THR A 301 14.81 20.25 12.98
CA THR A 301 15.27 19.02 13.65
C THR A 301 14.86 18.92 15.12
N ARG A 302 13.95 19.77 15.59
CA ARG A 302 13.58 19.84 17.00
C ARG A 302 13.06 18.51 17.57
N ALA A 303 12.33 17.74 16.74
CA ALA A 303 11.84 16.41 17.08
C ALA A 303 12.58 15.30 16.30
N GLY A 304 13.53 15.66 15.43
CA GLY A 304 14.16 14.73 14.49
C GLY A 304 13.18 14.16 13.45
N LEU A 305 13.62 13.18 12.69
CA LEU A 305 12.78 12.50 11.68
C LEU A 305 11.83 11.47 12.29
N LEU A 306 12.20 10.87 13.42
CA LEU A 306 11.44 9.81 14.10
C LEU A 306 10.56 10.34 15.21
N GLY A 307 10.80 11.56 15.68
CA GLY A 307 9.99 12.22 16.68
C GLY A 307 8.90 13.02 15.99
N GLY A 308 7.77 13.10 16.60
CA GLY A 308 6.71 13.95 16.10
C GLY A 308 5.36 13.38 16.50
N HIS A 309 4.72 14.06 17.40
CA HIS A 309 3.37 13.75 17.82
C HIS A 309 2.42 14.86 17.37
N ARG A 310 2.86 15.60 16.32
CA ARG A 310 2.07 16.64 15.71
C ARG A 310 1.29 16.04 14.53
N PRO A 311 0.13 16.61 14.20
CA PRO A 311 -0.58 16.21 12.99
C PRO A 311 0.31 16.28 11.74
N MET A 312 0.05 15.42 10.78
CA MET A 312 0.69 15.49 9.46
C MET A 312 0.46 16.88 8.85
N GLY A 313 1.45 17.40 8.14
CA GLY A 313 1.44 18.75 7.57
C GLY A 313 1.89 19.87 8.55
N HIS A 314 2.11 19.55 9.83
CA HIS A 314 2.59 20.57 10.76
C HIS A 314 4.01 21.04 10.38
N PRO A 315 4.26 22.37 10.29
CA PRO A 315 5.53 22.90 9.75
C PRO A 315 6.77 22.58 10.60
N LEU A 316 6.60 22.15 11.86
CA LEU A 316 7.71 21.72 12.72
C LEU A 316 7.93 20.20 12.71
N ASN A 317 7.29 19.44 11.84
CA ASN A 317 7.62 18.04 11.62
C ASN A 317 8.93 17.92 10.85
N GLY A 318 9.70 16.88 11.10
CA GLY A 318 10.94 16.58 10.38
C GLY A 318 10.69 16.17 8.92
N TRP A 319 9.48 15.70 8.63
CA TRP A 319 9.00 15.37 7.28
C TRP A 319 7.48 15.50 7.21
N ASN A 320 6.97 15.71 6.00
CA ASN A 320 5.54 15.72 5.70
C ASN A 320 5.32 15.18 4.28
N PHE A 321 4.18 14.58 4.02
CA PHE A 321 3.78 14.28 2.64
C PHE A 321 3.43 15.56 1.90
N VAL A 322 3.74 15.57 0.61
CA VAL A 322 3.51 16.71 -0.28
C VAL A 322 3.05 16.24 -1.65
N THR A 323 2.52 17.14 -2.45
CA THR A 323 2.17 16.85 -3.84
C THR A 323 3.39 16.38 -4.62
N ALA A 324 3.30 15.20 -5.24
CA ALA A 324 4.39 14.55 -5.95
C ALA A 324 4.95 15.41 -7.10
N GLY A 325 6.28 15.37 -7.26
CA GLY A 325 7.01 16.08 -8.32
C GLY A 325 7.03 17.60 -8.18
N THR A 326 6.69 18.13 -7.01
CA THR A 326 6.90 19.57 -6.69
C THR A 326 8.33 19.81 -6.23
N ALA A 327 8.75 21.08 -6.16
CA ALA A 327 10.08 21.44 -5.65
C ALA A 327 10.29 21.07 -4.17
N ARG A 328 9.22 20.77 -3.42
CA ARG A 328 9.30 20.30 -2.02
C ARG A 328 9.52 18.80 -1.91
N ASP A 329 9.22 18.05 -2.98
CA ASP A 329 9.30 16.60 -2.98
C ASP A 329 10.76 16.13 -2.98
N ALA A 330 11.12 15.30 -2.02
CA ALA A 330 12.45 14.69 -1.96
C ALA A 330 12.57 13.50 -2.94
N ASN A 331 11.46 12.89 -3.35
CA ASN A 331 11.44 11.88 -4.39
C ASN A 331 11.66 12.50 -5.77
N SER A 332 12.52 11.89 -6.56
CA SER A 332 12.60 12.22 -7.97
C SER A 332 11.61 11.35 -8.77
N CYS A 333 10.48 11.91 -9.14
CA CYS A 333 9.52 11.21 -10.01
C CYS A 333 10.20 10.70 -11.29
N GLU A 334 11.11 11.49 -11.89
CA GLU A 334 11.83 11.11 -13.10
C GLU A 334 12.70 9.87 -12.88
N GLU A 335 13.49 9.83 -11.80
CA GLU A 335 14.33 8.66 -11.49
C GLU A 335 13.50 7.42 -11.16
N ILE A 336 12.38 7.58 -10.46
CA ILE A 336 11.45 6.48 -10.16
C ILE A 336 10.90 5.88 -11.46
N PHE A 337 10.37 6.68 -12.38
CA PHE A 337 9.86 6.17 -13.65
C PHE A 337 10.95 5.55 -14.51
N ILE A 338 12.15 6.14 -14.56
CA ILE A 338 13.30 5.55 -15.24
C ILE A 338 13.63 4.16 -14.69
N GLU A 339 13.65 3.99 -13.37
CA GLU A 339 13.98 2.70 -12.77
C GLU A 339 12.85 1.68 -12.90
N LEU A 340 11.59 2.07 -12.79
CA LEU A 340 10.44 1.20 -13.11
C LEU A 340 10.53 0.68 -14.56
N ASN A 341 10.87 1.56 -15.50
CA ASN A 341 11.13 1.16 -16.89
C ASN A 341 12.30 0.18 -17.02
N ARG A 342 13.40 0.41 -16.29
CA ARG A 342 14.60 -0.44 -16.34
C ARG A 342 14.37 -1.84 -15.83
N VAL A 343 13.53 -2.00 -14.79
CA VAL A 343 13.18 -3.31 -14.25
C VAL A 343 12.05 -3.98 -15.03
N GLY A 344 11.45 -3.28 -16.01
CA GLY A 344 10.39 -3.82 -16.87
C GLY A 344 9.02 -3.83 -16.22
N TYR A 345 8.77 -2.91 -15.29
CA TYR A 345 7.43 -2.74 -14.71
C TYR A 345 6.45 -2.32 -15.81
N ASP A 346 5.35 -3.04 -15.96
CA ASP A 346 4.32 -2.83 -16.97
C ASP A 346 2.92 -2.56 -16.39
N GLY A 347 2.86 -2.40 -15.05
CA GLY A 347 1.63 -2.08 -14.33
C GLY A 347 1.22 -0.61 -14.45
N ALA A 348 0.02 -0.31 -13.98
CA ALA A 348 -0.40 1.07 -13.76
C ALA A 348 0.29 1.64 -12.50
N VAL A 349 0.41 2.96 -12.46
CA VAL A 349 0.96 3.70 -11.32
C VAL A 349 -0.17 4.51 -10.69
N SER A 350 -0.35 4.44 -9.39
CA SER A 350 -1.38 5.21 -8.68
C SER A 350 -0.76 6.38 -7.94
N ILE A 351 -1.29 7.59 -8.13
CA ILE A 351 -0.94 8.74 -7.31
C ILE A 351 -1.67 8.60 -5.98
N GLU A 352 -0.91 8.51 -4.90
CA GLU A 352 -1.43 8.62 -3.55
C GLU A 352 -1.19 10.04 -3.03
N TRP A 353 -2.24 10.85 -3.07
CA TRP A 353 -2.12 12.25 -2.74
C TRP A 353 -2.38 12.52 -1.25
N GLU A 354 -1.39 13.07 -0.56
CA GLU A 354 -1.45 13.44 0.86
C GLU A 354 -0.66 14.73 1.12
N ASP A 355 -1.22 15.88 0.76
CA ASP A 355 -0.58 17.18 0.99
C ASP A 355 -1.50 18.11 1.79
N ASN A 356 -1.17 18.34 3.06
CA ASN A 356 -1.98 19.21 3.91
C ASN A 356 -1.82 20.71 3.63
N ASP A 357 -0.86 21.09 2.79
CA ASP A 357 -0.63 22.48 2.38
C ASP A 357 -1.27 22.82 1.03
N ALA A 358 -1.92 21.87 0.38
CA ALA A 358 -2.58 22.04 -0.91
C ALA A 358 -4.07 21.62 -0.85
N GLU A 359 -4.89 22.27 -1.68
CA GLU A 359 -6.28 21.84 -1.87
C GLU A 359 -6.29 20.50 -2.60
N GLN A 360 -7.13 19.58 -2.15
CA GLN A 360 -7.16 18.17 -2.53
C GLN A 360 -7.24 17.95 -4.05
N HIS A 361 -8.19 18.59 -4.73
CA HIS A 361 -8.37 18.44 -6.17
C HIS A 361 -7.27 19.11 -6.99
N ALA A 362 -6.84 20.30 -6.56
CA ALA A 362 -5.75 21.03 -7.20
C ALA A 362 -4.42 20.29 -7.05
N GLY A 363 -4.15 19.74 -5.87
CA GLY A 363 -2.96 18.95 -5.59
C GLY A 363 -2.90 17.66 -6.42
N ALA A 364 -3.99 16.91 -6.48
CA ALA A 364 -4.08 15.70 -7.30
C ALA A 364 -3.87 15.99 -8.79
N LYS A 365 -4.47 17.08 -9.29
CA LYS A 365 -4.26 17.54 -10.68
C LYS A 365 -2.80 17.94 -10.95
N ALA A 366 -2.17 18.63 -10.02
CA ALA A 366 -0.76 19.02 -10.13
C ALA A 366 0.15 17.77 -10.12
N ALA A 367 -0.09 16.81 -9.24
CA ALA A 367 0.64 15.57 -9.18
C ALA A 367 0.54 14.79 -10.51
N LEU A 368 -0.66 14.68 -11.09
CA LEU A 368 -0.82 14.04 -12.41
C LEU A 368 0.00 14.72 -13.50
N ALA A 369 -0.03 16.06 -13.55
CA ALA A 369 0.73 16.81 -14.55
C ALA A 369 2.25 16.60 -14.40
N ASN A 370 2.75 16.56 -13.16
CA ASN A 370 4.16 16.31 -12.85
C ASN A 370 4.57 14.88 -13.23
N CYS A 371 3.77 13.88 -12.84
CA CYS A 371 4.03 12.49 -13.18
C CYS A 371 4.05 12.26 -14.69
N ARG A 372 3.10 12.83 -15.45
CA ARG A 372 3.07 12.67 -16.91
C ARG A 372 4.27 13.30 -17.60
N ARG A 373 4.76 14.44 -17.09
CA ARG A 373 5.99 15.06 -17.59
C ARG A 373 7.22 14.18 -17.32
N ALA A 374 7.25 13.47 -16.19
CA ALA A 374 8.36 12.64 -15.77
C ALA A 374 8.36 11.25 -16.44
N ASP A 375 7.19 10.72 -16.77
CA ASP A 375 7.00 9.37 -17.28
C ASP A 375 7.20 9.30 -18.80
N LEU A 376 8.45 9.29 -19.22
CA LEU A 376 8.85 9.17 -20.61
C LEU A 376 9.05 7.70 -21.02
N PRO A 377 8.69 7.31 -22.26
CA PRO A 377 8.97 5.97 -22.75
C PRO A 377 10.49 5.71 -22.77
N PRO A 378 10.92 4.47 -22.46
CA PRO A 378 12.33 4.12 -22.54
C PRO A 378 12.85 4.22 -23.97
N SER A 379 14.12 4.63 -24.12
CA SER A 379 14.76 4.65 -25.44
C SER A 379 14.84 3.24 -26.04
N GLY A 380 14.36 3.08 -27.28
CA GLY A 380 14.48 1.83 -28.04
C GLY A 380 15.88 1.59 -28.60
N MET A 381 16.78 2.58 -28.55
CA MET A 381 18.12 2.52 -29.11
C MET A 381 19.15 3.10 -28.14
N ARG A 382 20.36 2.55 -28.15
CA ARG A 382 21.49 3.15 -27.47
C ARG A 382 22.05 4.31 -28.29
N HIS A 383 22.51 5.37 -27.64
CA HIS A 383 23.07 6.53 -28.33
C HIS A 383 24.23 6.15 -29.28
N ASP A 384 25.12 5.26 -28.84
CA ASP A 384 26.24 4.78 -29.66
C ASP A 384 25.80 3.96 -30.88
N GLU A 385 24.62 3.35 -30.87
CA GLU A 385 24.05 2.63 -32.00
C GLU A 385 23.52 3.61 -33.05
N MET A 386 22.98 4.77 -32.61
CA MET A 386 22.53 5.83 -33.50
C MET A 386 23.69 6.49 -34.26
N LEU A 387 24.90 6.48 -33.72
CA LEU A 387 26.09 7.01 -34.42
C LEU A 387 26.63 6.10 -35.54
N LYS A 388 26.16 4.85 -35.60
CA LYS A 388 26.57 3.85 -36.58
C LYS A 388 25.56 3.66 -37.72
N ALA A 389 24.43 4.32 -37.66
CA ALA A 389 23.40 4.34 -38.67
C ALA A 389 23.60 5.53 -39.65
#